data_853645d876dc899bd11b2a90927109a9
#
_entry.id   853645d876dc899bd11b2a90927109a9
#
_cell.length_a   1.000
_cell.length_b   1.000
_cell.length_c   1.000
_cell.angle_alpha   90.00
_cell.angle_beta   90.00
_cell.angle_gamma   90.00
#
_symmetry.space_group_name_H-M   'P 1'
#
loop_
_entity.id
_entity.type
_entity.pdbx_description
1 polymer ?
#
loop_
_entity_poly.entity_id
_entity_poly.type
_entity_poly.pdbx_seq_one_letter_code
_entity_poly.pdbx_strand_id
1 'polypeptide(L)'
;MMRLTLCFALAGAIWIQGLSDSTAQSLGFSKQGDGPIQIEADEGIEWQRAKQVYLAHGNARATQGGVSVEGDELIAHYKPNAAGENEIYRINANGNVRITSESEVAVSDNAVYDIDNGVLVMTGDTIRLDTAEDTIIARESLEYYEQQQMAIARGDALAIRDDRRLRADTLTAHFGEGGRSASMDRIEANGNVLVSTPTDIVRAEQGDYNPDRGLATLTGNVKITRGDTQLNGDRAEVNLTTGESRLLSSRSGERVRGLFLPKSSSGNGAGQPSNTGPTGNQ
;
A
#
# COMPACT_ATOMS: atom_id res chain seq x y z
N MET A 1 -4.14 -28.79 -65.07
CA MET A 1 -2.93 -28.57 -64.25
C MET A 1 -3.43 -28.37 -62.83
N MET A 2 -3.69 -29.34 -62.09
CA MET A 2 -2.96 -30.21 -61.19
C MET A 2 -2.02 -29.49 -60.23
N ARG A 3 -2.42 -29.46 -58.93
CA ARG A 3 -1.62 -29.48 -57.71
C ARG A 3 -2.60 -29.32 -56.54
N LEU A 4 -3.07 -30.37 -55.94
CA LEU A 4 -2.57 -31.15 -54.82
C LEU A 4 -2.01 -30.30 -53.67
N THR A 5 -2.78 -30.11 -52.61
CA THR A 5 -2.28 -29.67 -51.31
C THR A 5 -2.86 -30.50 -50.19
N LEU A 6 -1.95 -31.08 -49.49
CA LEU A 6 -2.06 -32.07 -48.42
C LEU A 6 -2.62 -31.44 -47.11
N CYS A 7 -3.62 -32.10 -46.50
CA CYS A 7 -4.08 -31.87 -45.15
C CYS A 7 -3.05 -32.44 -44.17
N PHE A 8 -2.59 -31.63 -43.23
CA PHE A 8 -1.96 -32.09 -42.01
C PHE A 8 -2.82 -31.58 -40.83
N ALA A 9 -3.55 -32.52 -40.23
CA ALA A 9 -4.20 -32.36 -38.97
C ALA A 9 -3.15 -32.52 -37.85
N LEU A 10 -2.88 -31.50 -37.09
CA LEU A 10 -2.14 -31.58 -35.84
C LEU A 10 -3.08 -31.25 -34.70
N ALA A 11 -3.43 -32.31 -33.96
CA ALA A 11 -4.16 -32.25 -32.71
C ALA A 11 -3.25 -31.57 -31.65
N GLY A 12 -3.49 -30.30 -31.39
CA GLY A 12 -2.88 -29.57 -30.26
C GLY A 12 -3.71 -29.84 -29.01
N ALA A 13 -3.17 -30.61 -28.08
CA ALA A 13 -3.73 -30.78 -26.74
C ALA A 13 -3.69 -29.41 -26.04
N ILE A 14 -4.87 -28.84 -25.77
CA ILE A 14 -5.04 -27.66 -24.92
C ILE A 14 -4.78 -28.11 -23.48
N TRP A 15 -3.63 -27.83 -22.97
CA TRP A 15 -3.36 -27.85 -21.54
C TRP A 15 -4.11 -26.66 -20.94
N ILE A 16 -5.28 -26.94 -20.37
CA ILE A 16 -5.93 -26.03 -19.42
C ILE A 16 -5.04 -26.04 -18.18
N GLN A 17 -4.11 -25.10 -18.11
CA GLN A 17 -3.48 -24.75 -16.84
C GLN A 17 -4.61 -24.17 -15.99
N GLY A 18 -4.98 -24.91 -14.94
CA GLY A 18 -5.88 -24.40 -13.92
C GLY A 18 -5.30 -23.10 -13.36
N LEU A 19 -6.04 -22.01 -13.60
CA LEU A 19 -5.87 -20.80 -12.83
C LEU A 19 -6.20 -21.19 -11.38
N SER A 20 -5.17 -21.37 -10.57
CA SER A 20 -5.33 -21.40 -9.13
C SER A 20 -5.76 -19.99 -8.74
N ASP A 21 -7.04 -19.83 -8.45
CA ASP A 21 -7.55 -18.64 -7.79
C ASP A 21 -6.84 -18.55 -6.44
N SER A 22 -5.75 -17.79 -6.39
CA SER A 22 -5.10 -17.40 -5.15
C SER A 22 -6.02 -16.39 -4.49
N THR A 23 -6.95 -16.86 -3.69
CA THR A 23 -7.73 -16.01 -2.80
C THR A 23 -6.75 -15.50 -1.73
N ALA A 24 -6.26 -14.27 -1.89
CA ALA A 24 -5.50 -13.62 -0.85
C ALA A 24 -6.40 -13.49 0.40
N GLN A 25 -6.00 -14.13 1.49
CA GLN A 25 -6.76 -14.12 2.72
C GLN A 25 -6.61 -12.77 3.41
N SER A 26 -7.73 -12.24 3.92
CA SER A 26 -7.76 -11.04 4.76
C SER A 26 -6.91 -11.25 6.03
N LEU A 27 -6.29 -10.19 6.57
CA LEU A 27 -5.58 -10.22 7.87
C LEU A 27 -6.51 -10.42 9.06
N GLY A 28 -7.77 -10.69 8.88
CA GLY A 28 -8.77 -10.87 9.94
C GLY A 28 -9.34 -12.28 10.00
N PHE A 29 -9.86 -12.65 11.16
CA PHE A 29 -10.70 -13.83 11.33
C PHE A 29 -12.09 -13.56 10.74
N SER A 30 -12.67 -14.51 10.07
CA SER A 30 -13.98 -14.36 9.42
C SER A 30 -15.05 -15.18 10.15
N LYS A 31 -16.29 -14.66 10.24
CA LYS A 31 -17.43 -15.43 10.74
C LYS A 31 -17.73 -16.68 9.91
N GLN A 32 -17.45 -16.61 8.62
CA GLN A 32 -17.60 -17.71 7.67
C GLN A 32 -16.26 -18.45 7.45
N GLY A 33 -15.27 -18.20 8.33
CA GLY A 33 -13.92 -18.71 8.18
C GLY A 33 -13.81 -20.22 8.32
N ASP A 34 -12.69 -20.72 7.84
CA ASP A 34 -12.35 -22.13 7.64
C ASP A 34 -12.05 -22.86 8.96
N GLY A 35 -13.00 -22.93 9.86
CA GLY A 35 -12.88 -23.72 11.06
C GLY A 35 -12.86 -22.95 12.39
N PRO A 36 -12.63 -23.68 13.51
CA PRO A 36 -12.62 -23.07 14.83
C PRO A 36 -11.40 -22.18 15.05
N ILE A 37 -11.55 -21.16 15.90
CA ILE A 37 -10.42 -20.37 16.40
C ILE A 37 -9.69 -21.22 17.44
N GLN A 38 -8.40 -21.50 17.23
CA GLN A 38 -7.51 -22.15 18.19
C GLN A 38 -6.72 -21.10 18.93
N ILE A 39 -6.62 -21.23 20.26
CA ILE A 39 -5.85 -20.31 21.11
C ILE A 39 -4.82 -21.10 21.89
N GLU A 40 -3.56 -20.67 21.85
CA GLU A 40 -2.42 -21.24 22.56
C GLU A 40 -1.71 -20.14 23.35
N ALA A 41 -1.08 -20.48 24.48
CA ALA A 41 -0.33 -19.54 25.30
C ALA A 41 0.64 -20.29 26.23
N ASP A 42 1.82 -19.69 26.50
CA ASP A 42 2.86 -20.32 27.31
C ASP A 42 2.55 -20.31 28.82
N GLU A 43 1.91 -19.24 29.31
CA GLU A 43 1.62 -19.07 30.76
C GLU A 43 0.25 -19.56 31.16
N GLY A 44 -0.67 -19.74 30.19
CA GLY A 44 -1.98 -20.32 30.43
C GLY A 44 -3.14 -19.56 29.82
N ILE A 45 -4.31 -20.22 29.88
CA ILE A 45 -5.57 -19.66 29.40
C ILE A 45 -6.57 -19.68 30.53
N GLU A 46 -7.12 -18.50 30.85
CA GLU A 46 -8.20 -18.34 31.82
C GLU A 46 -9.56 -18.22 31.13
N TRP A 47 -10.56 -18.91 31.65
CA TRP A 47 -11.94 -18.73 31.23
C TRP A 47 -12.72 -17.93 32.28
N GLN A 48 -12.92 -16.67 32.05
CA GLN A 48 -13.65 -15.76 32.94
C GLN A 48 -15.12 -15.65 32.53
N ARG A 49 -15.97 -16.59 32.98
CA ARG A 49 -17.38 -16.70 32.58
C ARG A 49 -18.19 -15.43 32.87
N ALA A 50 -17.96 -14.79 34.01
CA ALA A 50 -18.69 -13.58 34.42
C ALA A 50 -18.42 -12.40 33.48
N LYS A 51 -17.24 -12.35 32.87
CA LYS A 51 -16.83 -11.34 31.89
C LYS A 51 -17.03 -11.77 30.44
N GLN A 52 -17.38 -13.05 30.21
CA GLN A 52 -17.52 -13.65 28.90
C GLN A 52 -16.24 -13.49 28.04
N VAL A 53 -15.07 -13.81 28.63
CA VAL A 53 -13.78 -13.75 27.93
C VAL A 53 -12.98 -15.02 28.17
N TYR A 54 -12.16 -15.37 27.17
CA TYR A 54 -10.98 -16.21 27.29
C TYR A 54 -9.77 -15.28 27.30
N LEU A 55 -8.88 -15.46 28.26
CA LEU A 55 -7.70 -14.64 28.46
C LEU A 55 -6.47 -15.55 28.34
N ALA A 56 -5.62 -15.31 27.39
CA ALA A 56 -4.40 -16.09 27.12
C ALA A 56 -3.18 -15.22 27.38
N HIS A 57 -2.23 -15.70 28.18
CA HIS A 57 -1.06 -14.96 28.62
C HIS A 57 0.25 -15.68 28.20
N GLY A 58 1.27 -14.89 27.88
CA GLY A 58 2.60 -15.34 27.52
C GLY A 58 2.67 -15.87 26.09
N ASN A 59 3.25 -15.10 25.17
CA ASN A 59 3.37 -15.47 23.75
C ASN A 59 2.09 -16.08 23.19
N ALA A 60 0.96 -15.44 23.52
CA ALA A 60 -0.33 -15.96 23.16
C ALA A 60 -0.54 -15.89 21.65
N ARG A 61 -1.14 -16.95 21.09
CA ARG A 61 -1.41 -17.08 19.65
C ARG A 61 -2.85 -17.54 19.44
N ALA A 62 -3.55 -16.88 18.53
CA ALA A 62 -4.84 -17.34 18.01
C ALA A 62 -4.70 -17.63 16.52
N THR A 63 -5.26 -18.74 16.04
CA THR A 63 -5.21 -19.14 14.64
C THR A 63 -6.61 -19.52 14.14
N GLN A 64 -6.93 -19.12 12.90
CA GLN A 64 -8.10 -19.56 12.19
C GLN A 64 -7.78 -19.61 10.68
N GLY A 65 -7.95 -20.76 10.05
CA GLY A 65 -7.55 -20.94 8.65
C GLY A 65 -6.06 -20.64 8.46
N GLY A 66 -5.73 -19.79 7.49
CA GLY A 66 -4.36 -19.34 7.21
C GLY A 66 -3.91 -18.08 7.96
N VAL A 67 -4.72 -17.56 8.91
CA VAL A 67 -4.40 -16.35 9.67
C VAL A 67 -3.98 -16.69 11.08
N SER A 68 -2.91 -16.04 11.58
CA SER A 68 -2.51 -16.07 12.99
C SER A 68 -2.38 -14.67 13.57
N VAL A 69 -2.81 -14.52 14.83
CA VAL A 69 -2.59 -13.32 15.64
C VAL A 69 -1.80 -13.71 16.86
N GLU A 70 -0.70 -13.04 17.10
CA GLU A 70 0.20 -13.23 18.23
C GLU A 70 0.30 -11.96 19.06
N GLY A 71 0.55 -12.11 20.35
CA GLY A 71 0.80 -11.00 21.28
C GLY A 71 1.25 -11.52 22.64
N ASP A 72 1.65 -10.61 23.51
CA ASP A 72 1.98 -11.00 24.91
C ASP A 72 0.71 -11.47 25.63
N GLU A 73 -0.43 -10.87 25.29
CA GLU A 73 -1.74 -11.24 25.81
C GLU A 73 -2.81 -11.20 24.71
N LEU A 74 -3.70 -12.20 24.70
CA LEU A 74 -4.89 -12.21 23.86
C LEU A 74 -6.15 -12.30 24.73
N ILE A 75 -7.15 -11.46 24.44
CA ILE A 75 -8.46 -11.45 25.08
C ILE A 75 -9.52 -11.72 24.02
N ALA A 76 -10.10 -12.92 24.04
CA ALA A 76 -11.18 -13.29 23.15
C ALA A 76 -12.52 -13.13 23.85
N HIS A 77 -13.31 -12.16 23.40
CA HIS A 77 -14.67 -11.91 23.88
C HIS A 77 -15.67 -12.81 23.17
N TYR A 78 -16.52 -13.47 23.93
CA TYR A 78 -17.54 -14.34 23.37
C TYR A 78 -18.94 -13.96 23.85
N LYS A 79 -19.95 -14.38 23.10
CA LYS A 79 -21.37 -14.29 23.43
C LYS A 79 -22.06 -15.60 23.04
N PRO A 80 -23.20 -15.95 23.68
CA PRO A 80 -23.99 -17.08 23.22
C PRO A 80 -24.60 -16.78 21.83
N ASN A 81 -24.46 -17.71 20.90
CA ASN A 81 -25.16 -17.67 19.63
C ASN A 81 -26.61 -18.17 19.77
N ALA A 82 -27.38 -18.22 18.67
CA ALA A 82 -28.77 -18.66 18.66
C ALA A 82 -28.95 -20.14 19.10
N ALA A 83 -27.90 -20.97 19.00
CA ALA A 83 -27.87 -22.35 19.48
C ALA A 83 -27.45 -22.47 20.95
N GLY A 84 -27.08 -21.37 21.60
CA GLY A 84 -26.57 -21.35 22.99
C GLY A 84 -25.10 -21.71 23.12
N GLU A 85 -24.35 -21.78 21.99
CA GLU A 85 -22.92 -22.01 21.97
C GLU A 85 -22.13 -20.69 22.08
N ASN A 86 -20.93 -20.75 22.66
CA ASN A 86 -20.06 -19.57 22.75
C ASN A 86 -19.46 -19.24 21.38
N GLU A 87 -19.74 -18.05 20.87
CA GLU A 87 -19.21 -17.51 19.64
C GLU A 87 -18.29 -16.32 19.95
N ILE A 88 -17.03 -16.37 19.49
CA ILE A 88 -16.09 -15.26 19.63
C ILE A 88 -16.50 -14.17 18.63
N TYR A 89 -16.71 -12.96 19.15
CA TYR A 89 -17.12 -11.81 18.33
C TYR A 89 -16.06 -10.72 18.28
N ARG A 90 -15.06 -10.76 19.18
CA ARG A 90 -13.99 -9.76 19.23
C ARG A 90 -12.72 -10.36 19.85
N ILE A 91 -11.57 -10.00 19.29
CA ILE A 91 -10.25 -10.35 19.83
C ILE A 91 -9.45 -9.07 20.04
N ASN A 92 -8.89 -8.90 21.23
CA ASN A 92 -7.90 -7.89 21.53
C ASN A 92 -6.56 -8.58 21.67
N ALA A 93 -5.52 -8.05 21.04
CA ALA A 93 -4.12 -8.47 21.19
C ALA A 93 -3.33 -7.30 21.76
N ASN A 94 -2.56 -7.55 22.81
CA ASN A 94 -1.79 -6.55 23.53
C ASN A 94 -0.33 -6.98 23.62
N GLY A 95 0.59 -6.04 23.36
CA GLY A 95 2.02 -6.22 23.45
C GLY A 95 2.61 -7.06 22.30
N ASN A 96 3.61 -6.52 21.61
CA ASN A 96 4.35 -7.21 20.54
C ASN A 96 3.47 -7.91 19.51
N VAL A 97 2.39 -7.24 19.11
CA VAL A 97 1.38 -7.84 18.23
C VAL A 97 1.95 -8.12 16.85
N ARG A 98 1.73 -9.34 16.38
CA ARG A 98 2.04 -9.79 15.02
C ARG A 98 0.82 -10.50 14.44
N ILE A 99 0.35 -10.02 13.30
CA ILE A 99 -0.70 -10.67 12.52
C ILE A 99 -0.06 -11.18 11.24
N THR A 100 -0.25 -12.46 10.93
CA THR A 100 0.34 -13.11 9.76
C THR A 100 -0.77 -13.81 8.98
N SER A 101 -0.79 -13.59 7.67
CA SER A 101 -1.55 -14.37 6.70
C SER A 101 -0.59 -14.99 5.67
N GLU A 102 -1.12 -15.64 4.65
CA GLU A 102 -0.32 -16.28 3.60
C GLU A 102 0.58 -15.28 2.85
N SER A 103 0.13 -14.04 2.66
CA SER A 103 0.81 -13.04 1.84
C SER A 103 1.21 -11.76 2.57
N GLU A 104 0.82 -11.61 3.84
CA GLU A 104 0.98 -10.37 4.58
C GLU A 104 1.44 -10.59 6.01
N VAL A 105 2.24 -9.65 6.51
CA VAL A 105 2.64 -9.60 7.93
C VAL A 105 2.44 -8.19 8.43
N ALA A 106 1.67 -8.05 9.52
CA ALA A 106 1.48 -6.77 10.19
C ALA A 106 2.01 -6.85 11.63
N VAL A 107 2.63 -5.76 12.11
CA VAL A 107 3.14 -5.62 13.47
C VAL A 107 2.68 -4.30 14.09
N SER A 108 2.39 -4.34 15.41
CA SER A 108 2.00 -3.16 16.20
C SER A 108 2.15 -3.45 17.69
N ASP A 109 1.85 -2.46 18.53
CA ASP A 109 1.83 -2.69 19.98
C ASP A 109 0.50 -3.30 20.43
N ASN A 110 -0.62 -2.92 19.78
CA ASN A 110 -1.95 -3.42 20.09
C ASN A 110 -2.76 -3.64 18.82
N ALA A 111 -3.67 -4.60 18.85
CA ALA A 111 -4.68 -4.80 17.82
C ALA A 111 -6.03 -5.16 18.42
N VAL A 112 -7.08 -4.68 17.79
CA VAL A 112 -8.47 -5.04 18.09
C VAL A 112 -9.13 -5.46 16.80
N TYR A 113 -9.67 -6.67 16.80
CA TYR A 113 -10.47 -7.16 15.70
C TYR A 113 -11.91 -7.42 16.16
N ASP A 114 -12.84 -6.64 15.64
CA ASP A 114 -14.28 -6.82 15.79
C ASP A 114 -14.79 -7.71 14.63
N ILE A 115 -14.99 -8.99 14.93
CA ILE A 115 -15.38 -9.99 13.96
C ILE A 115 -16.80 -9.74 13.44
N ASP A 116 -17.69 -9.25 14.32
CA ASP A 116 -19.08 -8.98 13.96
C ASP A 116 -19.22 -7.87 12.92
N ASN A 117 -18.38 -6.86 13.02
CA ASN A 117 -18.40 -5.69 12.16
C ASN A 117 -17.36 -5.77 11.04
N GLY A 118 -16.45 -6.76 11.08
CA GLY A 118 -15.36 -6.88 10.12
C GLY A 118 -14.40 -5.69 10.19
N VAL A 119 -14.00 -5.28 11.40
CA VAL A 119 -13.13 -4.12 11.62
C VAL A 119 -11.87 -4.52 12.38
N LEU A 120 -10.71 -4.37 11.76
CA LEU A 120 -9.41 -4.49 12.40
C LEU A 120 -8.83 -3.10 12.63
N VAL A 121 -8.38 -2.82 13.85
CA VAL A 121 -7.66 -1.60 14.20
C VAL A 121 -6.37 -1.98 14.91
N MET A 122 -5.25 -1.57 14.36
CA MET A 122 -3.91 -1.72 14.94
C MET A 122 -3.42 -0.36 15.40
N THR A 123 -2.81 -0.29 16.59
CA THR A 123 -2.29 0.94 17.20
C THR A 123 -0.93 0.71 17.86
N GLY A 124 -0.14 1.76 17.98
CA GLY A 124 1.20 1.72 18.59
C GLY A 124 2.12 2.80 18.06
N ASP A 125 3.33 2.84 18.57
CA ASP A 125 4.33 3.84 18.17
C ASP A 125 4.82 3.65 16.72
N THR A 126 4.88 2.41 16.26
CA THR A 126 5.21 2.08 14.88
C THR A 126 4.38 0.89 14.43
N ILE A 127 3.47 1.14 13.52
CA ILE A 127 2.61 0.13 12.92
C ILE A 127 3.15 -0.12 11.52
N ARG A 128 3.41 -1.38 11.19
CA ARG A 128 3.96 -1.77 9.90
C ARG A 128 3.17 -2.93 9.32
N LEU A 129 2.84 -2.82 8.04
CA LEU A 129 2.27 -3.88 7.23
C LEU A 129 3.21 -4.13 6.04
N ASP A 130 3.67 -5.35 5.90
CA ASP A 130 4.41 -5.83 4.74
C ASP A 130 3.51 -6.77 3.92
N THR A 131 3.38 -6.50 2.65
CA THR A 131 2.75 -7.34 1.64
C THR A 131 3.80 -7.85 0.67
N ALA A 132 3.40 -8.61 -0.36
CA ALA A 132 4.33 -9.08 -1.40
C ALA A 132 5.01 -7.94 -2.16
N GLU A 133 4.34 -6.78 -2.32
CA GLU A 133 4.82 -5.66 -3.13
C GLU A 133 5.05 -4.37 -2.34
N ASP A 134 4.32 -4.18 -1.22
CA ASP A 134 4.27 -2.92 -0.52
C ASP A 134 4.69 -3.05 0.94
N THR A 135 5.27 -1.99 1.49
CA THR A 135 5.38 -1.75 2.91
C THR A 135 4.59 -0.50 3.28
N ILE A 136 3.68 -0.63 4.24
CA ILE A 136 2.90 0.47 4.80
C ILE A 136 3.34 0.70 6.25
N ILE A 137 3.59 1.96 6.60
CA ILE A 137 3.98 2.37 7.95
C ILE A 137 3.02 3.47 8.41
N ALA A 138 2.56 3.41 9.65
CA ALA A 138 1.73 4.41 10.29
C ALA A 138 2.18 4.64 11.74
N ARG A 139 1.83 5.80 12.35
CA ARG A 139 2.21 6.14 13.73
C ARG A 139 1.05 6.32 14.68
N GLU A 140 -0.18 6.32 14.18
CA GLU A 140 -1.39 6.43 15.01
C GLU A 140 -2.24 5.18 14.90
N SER A 141 -2.66 4.82 13.67
CA SER A 141 -3.43 3.62 13.43
C SER A 141 -3.25 3.06 12.03
N LEU A 142 -3.44 1.75 11.90
CA LEU A 142 -3.72 1.05 10.67
C LEU A 142 -5.05 0.33 10.85
N GLU A 143 -6.02 0.69 10.02
CA GLU A 143 -7.40 0.28 10.13
C GLU A 143 -7.82 -0.47 8.86
N TYR A 144 -8.61 -1.52 9.00
CA TYR A 144 -9.23 -2.22 7.88
C TYR A 144 -10.71 -2.44 8.14
N TYR A 145 -11.53 -2.06 7.17
CA TYR A 145 -12.99 -2.12 7.20
C TYR A 145 -13.46 -3.04 6.07
N GLU A 146 -13.78 -4.29 6.39
CA GLU A 146 -14.18 -5.30 5.40
C GLU A 146 -15.44 -4.89 4.62
N GLN A 147 -16.47 -4.44 5.33
CA GLN A 147 -17.75 -4.09 4.68
C GLN A 147 -17.63 -2.89 3.75
N GLN A 148 -16.73 -1.96 4.06
CA GLN A 148 -16.45 -0.79 3.22
C GLN A 148 -15.34 -1.03 2.20
N GLN A 149 -14.71 -2.21 2.26
CA GLN A 149 -13.58 -2.57 1.40
C GLN A 149 -12.50 -1.48 1.40
N MET A 150 -12.11 -1.04 2.60
CA MET A 150 -11.27 0.13 2.78
C MET A 150 -10.21 -0.12 3.85
N ALA A 151 -8.98 0.35 3.59
CA ALA A 151 -7.92 0.42 4.58
C ALA A 151 -7.47 1.86 4.79
N ILE A 152 -7.17 2.24 6.04
CA ILE A 152 -6.73 3.59 6.39
C ILE A 152 -5.45 3.49 7.23
N ALA A 153 -4.42 4.22 6.84
CA ALA A 153 -3.21 4.44 7.63
C ALA A 153 -3.17 5.89 8.09
N ARG A 154 -3.06 6.12 9.39
CA ARG A 154 -3.04 7.46 10.02
C ARG A 154 -1.75 7.73 10.77
N GLY A 155 -1.40 9.01 10.83
CA GLY A 155 -0.25 9.50 11.56
C GLY A 155 1.04 9.31 10.76
N ASP A 156 1.38 10.30 9.94
CA ASP A 156 2.59 10.30 9.11
C ASP A 156 2.72 9.02 8.28
N ALA A 157 1.62 8.66 7.64
CA ALA A 157 1.50 7.41 6.89
C ALA A 157 2.45 7.39 5.69
N LEU A 158 3.14 6.26 5.50
CA LEU A 158 4.13 6.06 4.45
C LEU A 158 3.86 4.73 3.75
N ALA A 159 3.65 4.80 2.43
CA ALA A 159 3.60 3.64 1.55
C ALA A 159 4.88 3.58 0.70
N ILE A 160 5.49 2.41 0.62
CA ILE A 160 6.72 2.14 -0.12
C ILE A 160 6.46 0.98 -1.08
N ARG A 161 6.74 1.19 -2.36
CA ARG A 161 6.79 0.16 -3.40
C ARG A 161 8.07 0.34 -4.20
N ASP A 162 8.96 -0.63 -4.15
CA ASP A 162 10.30 -0.55 -4.73
C ASP A 162 11.06 0.72 -4.27
N ASP A 163 11.37 1.63 -5.21
CA ASP A 163 12.03 2.90 -4.97
C ASP A 163 11.08 4.11 -4.89
N ARG A 164 9.76 3.86 -4.90
CA ARG A 164 8.72 4.89 -4.82
C ARG A 164 8.18 4.99 -3.41
N ARG A 165 7.93 6.20 -2.97
CA ARG A 165 7.37 6.50 -1.65
C ARG A 165 6.23 7.50 -1.77
N LEU A 166 5.15 7.20 -1.08
CA LEU A 166 4.02 8.11 -0.88
C LEU A 166 3.85 8.33 0.63
N ARG A 167 3.98 9.57 1.08
CA ARG A 167 3.77 9.97 2.46
C ARG A 167 2.65 11.00 2.54
N ALA A 168 1.84 10.90 3.59
CA ALA A 168 0.76 11.84 3.91
C ALA A 168 0.40 11.76 5.39
N ASP A 169 -0.41 12.68 5.90
CA ASP A 169 -0.95 12.57 7.25
C ASP A 169 -1.88 11.36 7.34
N THR A 170 -2.67 11.11 6.29
CA THR A 170 -3.56 9.95 6.16
C THR A 170 -3.51 9.39 4.74
N LEU A 171 -3.39 8.08 4.63
CA LEU A 171 -3.55 7.32 3.39
C LEU A 171 -4.80 6.44 3.50
N THR A 172 -5.67 6.47 2.50
CA THR A 172 -6.84 5.60 2.40
C THR A 172 -6.77 4.82 1.09
N ALA A 173 -6.86 3.50 1.18
CA ALA A 173 -6.95 2.61 0.04
C ALA A 173 -8.38 2.04 -0.05
N HIS A 174 -8.96 2.08 -1.24
CA HIS A 174 -10.26 1.47 -1.56
C HIS A 174 -10.00 0.27 -2.45
N PHE A 175 -10.67 -0.83 -2.17
CA PHE A 175 -10.54 -2.09 -2.89
C PHE A 175 -11.84 -2.40 -3.63
N GLY A 176 -11.75 -3.12 -4.74
CA GLY A 176 -12.90 -3.62 -5.48
C GLY A 176 -13.66 -4.73 -4.75
N GLU A 177 -14.67 -5.30 -5.42
CA GLU A 177 -15.40 -6.45 -4.90
C GLU A 177 -14.41 -7.61 -4.60
N GLY A 178 -14.44 -8.10 -3.36
CA GLY A 178 -13.47 -9.08 -2.85
C GLY A 178 -12.50 -8.49 -1.80
N GLY A 179 -12.63 -7.20 -1.45
CA GLY A 179 -11.83 -6.53 -0.43
C GLY A 179 -10.35 -6.49 -0.79
N ARG A 180 -9.46 -6.74 0.18
CA ARG A 180 -8.01 -6.72 -0.03
C ARG A 180 -7.47 -7.79 -0.98
N SER A 181 -8.28 -8.82 -1.26
CA SER A 181 -7.97 -9.84 -2.27
C SER A 181 -8.22 -9.35 -3.70
N ALA A 182 -8.98 -8.25 -3.85
CA ALA A 182 -9.24 -7.64 -5.14
C ALA A 182 -8.17 -6.60 -5.49
N SER A 183 -8.26 -6.08 -6.72
CA SER A 183 -7.44 -4.94 -7.12
C SER A 183 -7.76 -3.71 -6.26
N MET A 184 -6.76 -2.89 -6.03
CA MET A 184 -6.93 -1.58 -5.41
C MET A 184 -7.50 -0.61 -6.44
N ASP A 185 -8.70 -0.07 -6.20
CA ASP A 185 -9.40 0.80 -7.14
C ASP A 185 -8.99 2.26 -7.03
N ARG A 186 -8.66 2.69 -5.80
CA ARG A 186 -8.34 4.10 -5.52
C ARG A 186 -7.48 4.24 -4.29
N ILE A 187 -6.54 5.19 -4.34
CA ILE A 187 -5.76 5.64 -3.19
C ILE A 187 -5.98 7.13 -2.99
N GLU A 188 -6.36 7.53 -1.78
CA GLU A 188 -6.43 8.92 -1.35
C GLU A 188 -5.30 9.22 -0.38
N ALA A 189 -4.64 10.36 -0.57
CA ALA A 189 -3.62 10.89 0.31
C ALA A 189 -4.07 12.28 0.79
N ASN A 190 -4.17 12.47 2.09
CA ASN A 190 -4.65 13.71 2.68
C ASN A 190 -3.64 14.26 3.69
N GLY A 191 -3.32 15.54 3.54
CA GLY A 191 -2.41 16.30 4.38
C GLY A 191 -0.93 16.01 4.09
N ASN A 192 -0.14 17.06 3.88
CA ASN A 192 1.32 17.01 3.73
C ASN A 192 1.82 15.96 2.72
N VAL A 193 1.10 15.82 1.61
CA VAL A 193 1.39 14.80 0.59
C VAL A 193 2.77 15.00 -0.01
N LEU A 194 3.59 13.93 0.03
CA LEU A 194 4.92 13.87 -0.55
C LEU A 194 5.06 12.58 -1.35
N VAL A 195 5.18 12.70 -2.66
CA VAL A 195 5.54 11.60 -3.55
C VAL A 195 7.02 11.71 -3.89
N SER A 196 7.76 10.64 -3.73
CA SER A 196 9.19 10.56 -4.09
C SER A 196 9.42 9.34 -4.98
N THR A 197 10.07 9.58 -6.09
CA THR A 197 10.58 8.57 -7.03
C THR A 197 12.08 8.83 -7.25
N PRO A 198 12.82 7.99 -7.96
CA PRO A 198 14.24 8.25 -8.27
C PRO A 198 14.50 9.57 -9.00
N THR A 199 13.53 10.07 -9.75
CA THR A 199 13.67 11.25 -10.59
C THR A 199 12.89 12.46 -10.13
N ASP A 200 11.81 12.26 -9.37
CA ASP A 200 10.84 13.29 -9.05
C ASP A 200 10.53 13.37 -7.57
N ILE A 201 10.34 14.60 -7.11
CA ILE A 201 9.77 14.91 -5.81
C ILE A 201 8.54 15.79 -6.03
N VAL A 202 7.39 15.33 -5.55
CA VAL A 202 6.12 16.06 -5.67
C VAL A 202 5.54 16.33 -4.30
N ARG A 203 5.14 17.57 -4.03
CA ARG A 203 4.42 17.97 -2.83
C ARG A 203 3.06 18.51 -3.19
N ALA A 204 2.07 18.22 -2.35
CA ALA A 204 0.70 18.69 -2.47
C ALA A 204 0.01 18.68 -1.09
N GLU A 205 -1.21 19.20 -1.02
CA GLU A 205 -2.06 19.07 0.17
C GLU A 205 -2.90 17.79 0.11
N GLN A 206 -3.31 17.40 -1.10
CA GLN A 206 -4.11 16.20 -1.34
C GLN A 206 -3.65 15.48 -2.60
N GLY A 207 -3.82 14.16 -2.61
CA GLY A 207 -3.59 13.29 -3.75
C GLY A 207 -4.72 12.28 -3.91
N ASP A 208 -5.03 11.95 -5.15
CA ASP A 208 -5.98 10.92 -5.55
C ASP A 208 -5.37 10.11 -6.70
N TYR A 209 -5.28 8.82 -6.55
CA TYR A 209 -4.72 7.93 -7.57
C TYR A 209 -5.70 6.82 -7.90
N ASN A 210 -5.97 6.66 -9.18
CA ASN A 210 -6.74 5.55 -9.72
C ASN A 210 -5.80 4.61 -10.48
N PRO A 211 -5.49 3.42 -9.95
CA PRO A 211 -4.59 2.45 -10.56
C PRO A 211 -5.05 1.96 -11.95
N ASP A 212 -6.35 1.70 -12.12
CA ASP A 212 -6.91 1.18 -13.38
C ASP A 212 -6.70 2.15 -14.55
N ARG A 213 -6.81 3.45 -14.27
CA ARG A 213 -6.61 4.51 -15.26
C ARG A 213 -5.16 4.97 -15.34
N GLY A 214 -4.31 4.58 -14.38
CA GLY A 214 -2.98 5.10 -14.22
C GLY A 214 -2.95 6.62 -13.96
N LEU A 215 -4.05 7.21 -13.47
CA LEU A 215 -4.22 8.65 -13.33
C LEU A 215 -4.08 9.08 -11.87
N ALA A 216 -3.10 9.94 -11.61
CA ALA A 216 -2.94 10.63 -10.33
C ALA A 216 -3.35 12.10 -10.46
N THR A 217 -4.14 12.60 -9.51
CA THR A 217 -4.51 14.00 -9.36
C THR A 217 -3.97 14.51 -8.04
N LEU A 218 -3.23 15.61 -8.08
CA LEU A 218 -2.67 16.28 -6.91
C LEU A 218 -3.26 17.68 -6.82
N THR A 219 -3.65 18.13 -5.64
CA THR A 219 -4.26 19.43 -5.40
C THR A 219 -3.68 20.12 -4.17
N GLY A 220 -3.71 21.47 -4.21
CA GLY A 220 -3.21 22.32 -3.13
C GLY A 220 -1.70 22.51 -3.15
N ASN A 221 -1.24 23.70 -3.48
CA ASN A 221 0.18 24.10 -3.46
C ASN A 221 1.12 23.11 -4.12
N VAL A 222 0.74 22.61 -5.30
CA VAL A 222 1.48 21.56 -5.99
C VAL A 222 2.86 22.06 -6.42
N LYS A 223 3.91 21.34 -6.00
CA LYS A 223 5.31 21.58 -6.37
C LYS A 223 5.91 20.29 -6.91
N ILE A 224 6.37 20.33 -8.16
CA ILE A 224 7.04 19.21 -8.81
C ILE A 224 8.49 19.60 -9.03
N THR A 225 9.41 18.79 -8.54
CA THR A 225 10.85 18.97 -8.74
C THR A 225 11.40 17.75 -9.47
N ARG A 226 12.06 17.97 -10.61
CA ARG A 226 12.76 16.96 -11.40
C ARG A 226 14.14 17.49 -11.77
N GLY A 227 15.19 16.97 -11.12
CA GLY A 227 16.53 17.52 -11.24
C GLY A 227 16.54 19.02 -10.93
N ASP A 228 17.00 19.84 -11.90
CA ASP A 228 17.05 21.30 -11.78
C ASP A 228 15.75 22.01 -12.22
N THR A 229 14.75 21.26 -12.65
CA THR A 229 13.46 21.81 -13.08
C THR A 229 12.46 21.83 -11.93
N GLN A 230 11.82 22.98 -11.71
CA GLN A 230 10.77 23.15 -10.72
C GLN A 230 9.50 23.72 -11.37
N LEU A 231 8.37 23.09 -11.10
CA LEU A 231 7.05 23.49 -11.55
C LEU A 231 6.15 23.73 -10.33
N ASN A 232 5.42 24.85 -10.32
CA ASN A 232 4.49 25.21 -9.23
C ASN A 232 3.11 25.54 -9.82
N GLY A 233 2.06 25.05 -9.19
CA GLY A 233 0.67 25.25 -9.56
C GLY A 233 -0.27 24.80 -8.47
N ASP A 234 -1.58 24.89 -8.71
CA ASP A 234 -2.59 24.51 -7.71
C ASP A 234 -3.06 23.06 -7.87
N ARG A 235 -3.00 22.55 -9.10
CA ARG A 235 -3.42 21.20 -9.44
C ARG A 235 -2.47 20.58 -10.46
N ALA A 236 -2.13 19.33 -10.27
CA ALA A 236 -1.44 18.52 -11.27
C ALA A 236 -2.24 17.26 -11.59
N GLU A 237 -2.25 16.89 -12.85
CA GLU A 237 -2.75 15.61 -13.34
C GLU A 237 -1.57 14.87 -13.98
N VAL A 238 -1.33 13.66 -13.53
CA VAL A 238 -0.21 12.82 -14.00
C VAL A 238 -0.77 11.49 -14.47
N ASN A 239 -0.57 11.18 -15.73
CA ASN A 239 -0.86 9.86 -16.26
C ASN A 239 0.42 9.02 -16.18
N LEU A 240 0.42 8.05 -15.26
CA LEU A 240 1.57 7.18 -15.00
C LEU A 240 1.79 6.14 -16.11
N THR A 241 0.76 5.88 -16.93
CA THR A 241 0.84 4.95 -18.06
C THR A 241 1.49 5.61 -19.28
N THR A 242 1.09 6.87 -19.59
CA THR A 242 1.63 7.60 -20.77
C THR A 242 2.82 8.48 -20.42
N GLY A 243 3.06 8.79 -19.13
CA GLY A 243 4.06 9.74 -18.66
C GLY A 243 3.66 11.21 -18.87
N GLU A 244 2.45 11.48 -19.32
CA GLU A 244 1.92 12.86 -19.49
C GLU A 244 1.63 13.49 -18.13
N SER A 245 2.09 14.74 -17.97
CA SER A 245 1.81 15.53 -16.78
C SER A 245 1.26 16.90 -17.18
N ARG A 246 0.17 17.32 -16.56
CA ARG A 246 -0.44 18.63 -16.74
C ARG A 246 -0.46 19.37 -15.41
N LEU A 247 0.05 20.59 -15.43
CA LEU A 247 -0.02 21.47 -14.27
C LEU A 247 -1.01 22.59 -14.57
N LEU A 248 -1.98 22.79 -13.68
CA LEU A 248 -3.10 23.70 -13.84
C LEU A 248 -3.12 24.72 -12.70
N SER A 249 -3.62 25.92 -13.00
CA SER A 249 -4.00 26.91 -11.99
C SER A 249 -5.50 26.78 -11.71
N SER A 250 -5.89 26.79 -10.43
CA SER A 250 -7.30 26.66 -10.02
C SER A 250 -8.07 27.99 -10.11
N ARG A 251 -7.36 29.12 -10.13
CA ARG A 251 -7.96 30.44 -10.08
C ARG A 251 -7.77 31.21 -11.38
N SER A 252 -8.82 31.88 -11.81
CA SER A 252 -8.75 32.82 -12.92
C SER A 252 -7.79 33.97 -12.56
N GLY A 253 -6.70 34.10 -13.34
CA GLY A 253 -5.67 35.12 -13.12
C GLY A 253 -4.37 34.63 -12.42
N GLU A 254 -4.35 33.45 -11.81
CA GLU A 254 -3.12 32.82 -11.34
C GLU A 254 -2.41 32.11 -12.49
N ARG A 255 -1.07 32.09 -12.45
CA ARG A 255 -0.24 31.50 -13.51
C ARG A 255 0.55 30.32 -12.97
N VAL A 256 0.56 29.25 -13.72
CA VAL A 256 1.53 28.16 -13.54
C VAL A 256 2.93 28.75 -13.80
N ARG A 257 3.89 28.41 -12.95
CA ARG A 257 5.28 28.87 -13.06
C ARG A 257 6.21 27.67 -13.21
N GLY A 258 7.10 27.76 -14.19
CA GLY A 258 8.15 26.78 -14.42
C GLY A 258 9.52 27.47 -14.42
N LEU A 259 10.50 26.87 -13.71
CA LEU A 259 11.91 27.21 -13.78
C LEU A 259 12.64 26.09 -14.47
N PHE A 260 13.29 26.42 -15.58
CA PHE A 260 14.09 25.48 -16.37
C PHE A 260 15.51 26.00 -16.41
N LEU A 261 16.46 25.25 -15.82
CA LEU A 261 17.87 25.58 -15.92
C LEU A 261 18.46 24.86 -17.14
N PRO A 262 19.04 25.59 -18.13
CA PRO A 262 19.70 24.94 -19.26
C PRO A 262 20.94 24.20 -18.73
N LYS A 263 21.17 22.97 -19.19
CA LYS A 263 22.44 22.28 -18.97
C LYS A 263 23.54 23.15 -19.55
N SER A 264 24.43 23.71 -18.72
CA SER A 264 25.66 24.32 -19.19
C SER A 264 26.49 23.22 -19.86
N SER A 265 26.57 23.24 -21.17
CA SER A 265 27.59 22.50 -21.90
C SER A 265 28.92 23.09 -21.49
N SER A 266 29.65 22.43 -20.61
CA SER A 266 31.07 22.71 -20.40
C SER A 266 31.79 22.26 -21.71
N GLY A 267 31.80 23.17 -22.65
CA GLY A 267 32.61 23.10 -23.85
C GLY A 267 34.08 23.22 -23.45
N ASN A 268 34.74 22.10 -23.44
CA ASN A 268 36.20 22.02 -23.38
C ASN A 268 36.74 22.54 -24.72
N GLY A 269 36.92 23.85 -24.80
CA GLY A 269 37.52 24.57 -25.94
C GLY A 269 38.78 25.28 -25.47
N ALA A 270 39.77 24.47 -25.08
CA ALA A 270 41.16 25.00 -25.00
C ALA A 270 41.72 25.05 -26.40
N GLY A 271 41.41 26.11 -27.12
CA GLY A 271 42.16 26.55 -28.29
C GLY A 271 43.42 27.27 -27.83
N GLN A 272 44.53 26.57 -27.88
CA GLN A 272 45.85 27.15 -27.68
C GLN A 272 46.19 28.05 -28.88
N PRO A 273 46.53 29.35 -28.74
CA PRO A 273 47.01 30.15 -29.86
C PRO A 273 48.46 29.75 -30.14
N SER A 274 48.68 29.18 -31.34
CA SER A 274 50.01 29.00 -31.90
C SER A 274 50.59 30.37 -32.24
N ASN A 275 51.57 30.79 -31.48
CA ASN A 275 52.41 31.94 -31.79
C ASN A 275 53.51 31.55 -32.77
N THR A 276 53.31 31.85 -34.04
CA THR A 276 54.37 31.85 -35.08
C THR A 276 54.86 33.27 -35.25
N GLY A 277 55.95 33.61 -34.56
CA GLY A 277 56.66 34.83 -34.81
C GLY A 277 57.50 34.74 -36.14
N PRO A 278 57.66 35.81 -36.90
CA PRO A 278 58.42 35.81 -38.14
C PRO A 278 59.89 35.91 -37.83
N THR A 279 60.68 35.01 -38.46
CA THR A 279 62.12 35.13 -38.64
C THR A 279 62.45 36.29 -39.61
N GLY A 280 63.01 37.33 -39.08
CA GLY A 280 63.63 38.39 -39.89
C GLY A 280 65.12 38.18 -39.95
N ASN A 281 65.60 38.21 -41.18
CA ASN A 281 66.97 38.09 -41.67
C ASN A 281 67.71 39.42 -41.48
N GLN A 282 68.85 39.41 -40.86
CA GLN A 282 70.20 39.92 -41.29
C GLN A 282 71.20 39.75 -40.14
#